data_cac432810fb4a1f3c29148e4acb3af59
#
_entry.id   cac432810fb4a1f3c29148e4acb3af59
#
_cell.length_a   1.000
_cell.length_b   1.000
_cell.length_c   1.000
_cell.angle_alpha   90.00
_cell.angle_beta   90.00
_cell.angle_gamma   90.00
#
_symmetry.space_group_name_H-M   'P 1'
#
loop_
_entity.id
_entity.type
_entity.pdbx_description
1 polymer ?
#
loop_
_entity_poly.entity_id
_entity_poly.type
_entity_poly.pdbx_seq_one_letter_code
_entity_poly.pdbx_strand_id
1 'polypeptide(L)'
;PVDIVVENNIIVAIQVVGYPGVEIVEKNRPKLKKDGKELDASGMYLLPGFVDMHGHIGGKSQGANSSYVFKLWMAHGITTVRQPSGINAKQLKLLSSKNKIVAPRIFDYVGFGSGSKKPISTPEMAREWVRKNAKNGADGIKFFGSEPEIMTAALDENKKLGLGSACHHAQLSVARWNVLHSARAGLTSMEHWYGLPEALFDDKTVQNYPLDYNYQNEQHRFEEAGKLWEQAAKPYSTHWNNVMNELLELDFTLDPTFNIYEASRDLQRARRAEWHETYTLPSLWKFYEPSKISHGSYWHYWGTEQEVAWKNNFQLWMTFINEYKNRGGRVTAGSDSGFIYQLYGFAYIRELELLREAGFHPLEVIRSATLNGAEALGWDDKIGSVQIGKLADFVIV
;
A
#
# COMPACT_ATOMS: atom_id res chain seq x y z
N PRO A 1 30.34 0.33 -12.50
CA PRO A 1 30.50 1.00 -11.22
C PRO A 1 30.21 2.49 -11.33
N VAL A 2 29.55 3.05 -10.33
CA VAL A 2 29.21 4.48 -10.25
C VAL A 2 29.54 4.98 -8.85
N ASP A 3 30.02 6.19 -8.74
CA ASP A 3 30.12 6.92 -7.49
C ASP A 3 28.95 7.92 -7.40
N ILE A 4 28.33 8.01 -6.24
CA ILE A 4 27.21 8.91 -5.97
C ILE A 4 27.64 9.92 -4.92
N VAL A 5 27.49 11.20 -5.22
CA VAL A 5 27.81 12.27 -4.28
C VAL A 5 26.52 12.83 -3.70
N VAL A 6 26.48 12.90 -2.38
CA VAL A 6 25.34 13.44 -1.62
C VAL A 6 25.80 14.66 -0.83
N GLU A 7 25.08 15.75 -0.96
CA GLU A 7 25.27 16.95 -0.14
C GLU A 7 23.91 17.39 0.47
N ASN A 8 23.87 17.57 1.78
CA ASN A 8 22.66 18.01 2.49
C ASN A 8 21.41 17.15 2.15
N ASN A 9 21.58 15.83 2.11
CA ASN A 9 20.56 14.85 1.77
C ASN A 9 20.09 14.83 0.29
N ILE A 10 20.76 15.59 -0.60
CA ILE A 10 20.45 15.65 -2.02
C ILE A 10 21.54 14.96 -2.82
N ILE A 11 21.15 14.17 -3.82
CA ILE A 11 22.06 13.59 -4.80
C ILE A 11 22.54 14.74 -5.72
N VAL A 12 23.82 15.08 -5.64
CA VAL A 12 24.37 16.20 -6.44
C VAL A 12 25.20 15.72 -7.65
N ALA A 13 25.70 14.48 -7.62
CA ALA A 13 26.36 13.89 -8.77
C ALA A 13 26.19 12.37 -8.80
N ILE A 14 26.15 11.81 -10.01
CA ILE A 14 26.24 10.37 -10.30
C ILE A 14 27.31 10.24 -11.38
N GLN A 15 28.44 9.62 -11.04
CA GLN A 15 29.58 9.54 -11.92
C GLN A 15 29.93 8.10 -12.26
N VAL A 16 29.91 7.78 -13.54
CA VAL A 16 30.40 6.48 -14.02
C VAL A 16 31.93 6.48 -13.91
N VAL A 17 32.46 5.56 -13.12
CA VAL A 17 33.92 5.46 -12.87
C VAL A 17 34.55 4.25 -13.53
N GLY A 18 33.75 3.34 -14.08
CA GLY A 18 34.22 2.15 -14.78
C GLY A 18 33.02 1.38 -15.41
N TYR A 19 33.33 0.21 -15.96
CA TYR A 19 32.36 -0.72 -16.50
C TYR A 19 32.59 -2.11 -15.89
N PRO A 20 31.59 -3.00 -15.87
CA PRO A 20 31.77 -4.37 -15.40
C PRO A 20 32.95 -5.05 -16.13
N GLY A 21 33.89 -5.62 -15.36
CA GLY A 21 35.08 -6.29 -15.89
C GLY A 21 36.23 -5.36 -16.34
N VAL A 22 36.07 -4.05 -16.18
CA VAL A 22 37.13 -3.07 -16.49
C VAL A 22 37.56 -2.37 -15.19
N GLU A 23 38.88 -2.14 -15.04
CA GLU A 23 39.37 -1.45 -13.87
C GLU A 23 38.80 -0.04 -13.71
N ILE A 24 38.58 0.34 -12.46
CA ILE A 24 38.07 1.66 -12.10
C ILE A 24 39.15 2.70 -12.42
N VAL A 25 38.74 3.77 -13.08
CA VAL A 25 39.63 4.88 -13.41
C VAL A 25 39.62 5.87 -12.24
N GLU A 26 40.54 5.73 -11.32
CA GLU A 26 40.61 6.51 -10.07
C GLU A 26 40.56 8.04 -10.29
N LYS A 27 41.17 8.55 -11.36
CA LYS A 27 41.14 9.99 -11.69
C LYS A 27 39.73 10.52 -12.00
N ASN A 28 38.77 9.63 -12.33
CA ASN A 28 37.41 9.98 -12.63
C ASN A 28 36.51 10.00 -11.38
N ARG A 29 37.05 9.55 -10.25
CA ARG A 29 36.27 9.54 -9.00
C ARG A 29 36.09 10.97 -8.47
N PRO A 30 34.91 11.30 -7.92
CA PRO A 30 34.68 12.58 -7.25
C PRO A 30 35.60 12.69 -6.02
N LYS A 31 36.14 13.89 -5.79
CA LYS A 31 37.01 14.12 -4.62
C LYS A 31 36.18 14.32 -3.36
N LEU A 32 36.50 13.56 -2.32
CA LEU A 32 35.89 13.72 -1.01
C LEU A 32 36.22 15.11 -0.43
N LYS A 33 35.22 15.82 0.07
CA LYS A 33 35.43 17.08 0.80
C LYS A 33 36.07 16.79 2.16
N LYS A 34 36.76 17.80 2.74
CA LYS A 34 37.58 17.67 3.98
C LYS A 34 36.82 16.96 5.13
N ASP A 35 35.50 17.21 5.28
CA ASP A 35 34.67 16.62 6.33
C ASP A 35 33.67 15.58 5.76
N GLY A 36 33.90 15.12 4.53
CA GLY A 36 33.08 14.13 3.87
C GLY A 36 33.30 12.73 4.44
N LYS A 37 32.30 11.89 4.30
CA LYS A 37 32.38 10.46 4.62
C LYS A 37 32.20 9.65 3.36
N GLU A 38 33.02 8.63 3.23
CA GLU A 38 32.90 7.63 2.17
C GLU A 38 32.23 6.38 2.73
N LEU A 39 31.31 5.82 1.96
CA LEU A 39 30.72 4.52 2.20
C LEU A 39 31.10 3.63 1.03
N ASP A 40 31.89 2.61 1.28
CA ASP A 40 32.20 1.59 0.29
C ASP A 40 31.03 0.63 0.13
N ALA A 41 30.43 0.64 -1.07
CA ALA A 41 29.37 -0.26 -1.49
C ALA A 41 29.82 -1.14 -2.68
N SER A 42 31.12 -1.39 -2.79
CA SER A 42 31.70 -2.23 -3.84
C SER A 42 31.09 -3.63 -3.82
N GLY A 43 30.65 -4.10 -4.97
CA GLY A 43 29.97 -5.41 -5.10
C GLY A 43 28.51 -5.43 -4.70
N MET A 44 27.96 -4.31 -4.26
CA MET A 44 26.54 -4.17 -3.86
C MET A 44 25.72 -3.45 -4.94
N TYR A 45 24.41 -3.57 -4.83
CA TYR A 45 23.46 -2.81 -5.64
C TYR A 45 22.82 -1.72 -4.81
N LEU A 46 22.66 -0.54 -5.40
CA LEU A 46 22.01 0.59 -4.76
C LEU A 46 20.65 0.83 -5.44
N LEU A 47 19.60 0.82 -4.63
CA LEU A 47 18.22 1.07 -5.03
C LEU A 47 17.72 2.36 -4.37
N PRO A 48 16.67 3.02 -4.93
CA PRO A 48 15.94 4.05 -4.20
C PRO A 48 15.31 3.45 -2.93
N GLY A 49 15.13 4.26 -1.90
CA GLY A 49 14.39 3.87 -0.72
C GLY A 49 12.96 3.44 -1.07
N PHE A 50 12.48 2.40 -0.42
CA PHE A 50 11.16 1.84 -0.67
C PHE A 50 10.04 2.75 -0.15
N VAL A 51 8.90 2.73 -0.85
CA VAL A 51 7.68 3.47 -0.53
C VAL A 51 6.57 2.47 -0.23
N ASP A 52 6.22 2.33 1.05
CA ASP A 52 5.07 1.52 1.46
C ASP A 52 3.78 2.35 1.36
N MET A 53 2.93 2.02 0.39
CA MET A 53 1.71 2.78 0.10
C MET A 53 0.54 2.42 1.03
N HIS A 54 0.70 1.44 1.92
CA HIS A 54 -0.31 1.07 2.91
C HIS A 54 0.34 0.62 4.22
N GLY A 55 0.89 1.57 4.97
CA GLY A 55 1.62 1.28 6.20
C GLY A 55 0.89 1.75 7.46
N HIS A 56 0.52 0.83 8.34
CA HIS A 56 -0.05 1.14 9.66
C HIS A 56 1.03 1.32 10.71
N ILE A 57 1.05 2.48 11.37
CA ILE A 57 2.08 2.84 12.40
C ILE A 57 1.95 2.09 13.72
N GLY A 58 1.11 1.06 13.79
CA GLY A 58 0.86 0.31 15.00
C GLY A 58 -0.05 1.06 16.00
N GLY A 59 -0.18 0.52 17.18
CA GLY A 59 -0.98 1.08 18.28
C GLY A 59 -1.24 0.05 19.36
N LYS A 60 -1.79 0.50 20.49
CA LYS A 60 -2.13 -0.39 21.61
C LYS A 60 -3.13 -1.48 21.22
N SER A 61 -4.08 -1.15 20.35
CA SER A 61 -5.08 -2.09 19.84
C SER A 61 -4.49 -3.23 19.03
N GLN A 62 -3.33 -3.01 18.39
CA GLN A 62 -2.59 -3.99 17.61
C GLN A 62 -1.43 -4.63 18.40
N GLY A 63 -1.23 -4.26 19.64
CA GLY A 63 -0.14 -4.80 20.46
C GLY A 63 1.28 -4.37 20.05
N ALA A 64 1.43 -3.36 19.22
CA ALA A 64 2.71 -2.86 18.73
C ALA A 64 2.79 -1.33 18.88
N ASN A 65 3.92 -0.80 19.34
CA ASN A 65 4.14 0.65 19.36
C ASN A 65 4.86 1.13 18.11
N SER A 66 4.69 2.42 17.77
CA SER A 66 5.25 3.00 16.54
C SER A 66 6.78 2.93 16.47
N SER A 67 7.50 3.02 17.58
CA SER A 67 8.98 2.92 17.57
C SER A 67 9.46 1.54 17.12
N TYR A 68 8.76 0.47 17.53
CA TYR A 68 9.04 -0.88 17.06
C TYR A 68 8.73 -1.01 15.56
N VAL A 69 7.56 -0.53 15.14
CA VAL A 69 7.16 -0.55 13.72
C VAL A 69 8.17 0.18 12.84
N PHE A 70 8.57 1.38 13.23
CA PHE A 70 9.51 2.19 12.46
C PHE A 70 10.90 1.55 12.33
N LYS A 71 11.37 0.88 13.38
CA LYS A 71 12.65 0.16 13.32
C LYS A 71 12.60 -0.99 12.32
N LEU A 72 11.52 -1.75 12.30
CA LEU A 72 11.34 -2.83 11.34
C LEU A 72 11.22 -2.28 9.92
N TRP A 73 10.45 -1.23 9.68
CA TRP A 73 10.37 -0.61 8.37
C TRP A 73 11.72 -0.12 7.86
N MET A 74 12.43 0.66 8.67
CA MET A 74 13.75 1.19 8.29
C MET A 74 14.77 0.07 8.04
N ALA A 75 14.74 -1.01 8.82
CA ALA A 75 15.61 -2.16 8.63
C ALA A 75 15.35 -2.92 7.31
N HIS A 76 14.14 -2.79 6.74
CA HIS A 76 13.76 -3.37 5.45
C HIS A 76 13.81 -2.36 4.29
N GLY A 77 14.46 -1.20 4.49
CA GLY A 77 14.64 -0.21 3.42
C GLY A 77 13.41 0.64 3.10
N ILE A 78 12.35 0.58 3.91
CA ILE A 78 11.16 1.43 3.75
C ILE A 78 11.48 2.82 4.31
N THR A 79 11.70 3.78 3.42
CA THR A 79 12.08 5.17 3.75
C THR A 79 10.92 6.15 3.67
N THR A 80 9.83 5.74 3.05
CA THR A 80 8.60 6.53 2.93
C THR A 80 7.39 5.63 3.12
N VAL A 81 6.39 6.12 3.84
CA VAL A 81 5.14 5.40 4.08
C VAL A 81 3.94 6.31 3.91
N ARG A 82 2.90 5.82 3.23
CA ARG A 82 1.56 6.38 3.28
C ARG A 82 0.82 5.70 4.43
N GLN A 83 0.46 6.50 5.44
CA GLN A 83 -0.27 6.04 6.62
C GLN A 83 -1.77 6.23 6.42
N PRO A 84 -2.56 5.19 6.15
CA PRO A 84 -3.99 5.30 5.98
C PRO A 84 -4.73 5.26 7.32
N SER A 85 -5.21 6.42 7.80
CA SER A 85 -6.08 6.51 8.98
C SER A 85 -5.43 6.18 10.35
N GLY A 86 -4.23 6.72 10.61
CA GLY A 86 -3.51 6.50 11.88
C GLY A 86 -3.82 7.49 12.99
N ILE A 87 -3.86 7.00 14.23
CA ILE A 87 -3.88 7.85 15.42
C ILE A 87 -2.50 8.47 15.62
N ASN A 88 -2.43 9.79 15.90
CA ASN A 88 -1.18 10.53 16.10
C ASN A 88 -0.25 10.60 14.86
N ALA A 89 -0.70 10.21 13.67
CA ALA A 89 0.12 10.25 12.45
C ALA A 89 0.72 11.64 12.20
N LYS A 90 -0.05 12.70 12.36
CA LYS A 90 0.41 14.09 12.24
C LYS A 90 1.59 14.41 13.17
N GLN A 91 1.55 13.99 14.43
CA GLN A 91 2.64 14.23 15.39
C GLN A 91 3.90 13.44 14.99
N LEU A 92 3.73 12.18 14.63
CA LEU A 92 4.84 11.30 14.20
C LEU A 92 5.47 11.80 12.90
N LYS A 93 4.67 12.26 11.94
CA LYS A 93 5.12 12.93 10.71
C LYS A 93 6.02 14.14 11.04
N LEU A 94 5.59 15.00 11.97
CA LEU A 94 6.38 16.17 12.38
C LEU A 94 7.70 15.77 13.07
N LEU A 95 7.68 14.74 13.91
CA LEU A 95 8.90 14.27 14.58
C LEU A 95 9.87 13.62 13.59
N SER A 96 9.36 12.82 12.65
CA SER A 96 10.15 12.22 11.58
C SER A 96 10.79 13.32 10.68
N SER A 97 10.00 14.28 10.20
CA SER A 97 10.49 15.36 9.32
C SER A 97 11.56 16.25 9.96
N LYS A 98 11.65 16.26 11.30
CA LYS A 98 12.67 16.97 12.08
C LYS A 98 13.81 16.07 12.55
N ASN A 99 13.88 14.83 12.11
CA ASN A 99 14.84 13.83 12.56
C ASN A 99 14.89 13.67 14.10
N LYS A 100 13.73 13.80 14.77
CA LYS A 100 13.62 13.62 16.22
C LYS A 100 13.35 12.16 16.63
N ILE A 101 12.96 11.33 15.68
CA ILE A 101 12.75 9.90 15.82
C ILE A 101 13.34 9.19 14.61
N VAL A 102 13.73 7.93 14.79
CA VAL A 102 14.09 7.05 13.68
C VAL A 102 12.80 6.50 13.09
N ALA A 103 12.43 7.01 11.94
CA ALA A 103 11.19 6.66 11.25
C ALA A 103 11.30 6.97 9.75
N PRO A 104 10.54 6.28 8.88
CA PRO A 104 10.39 6.69 7.50
C PRO A 104 9.69 8.06 7.41
N ARG A 105 9.74 8.69 6.24
CA ARG A 105 8.86 9.83 5.89
C ARG A 105 7.41 9.36 5.91
N ILE A 106 6.53 10.12 6.55
CA ILE A 106 5.12 9.76 6.73
C ILE A 106 4.23 10.70 5.92
N PHE A 107 3.42 10.13 5.04
CA PHE A 107 2.29 10.80 4.41
C PHE A 107 1.02 10.44 5.18
N ASP A 108 0.39 11.44 5.80
CA ASP A 108 -0.77 11.26 6.67
C ASP A 108 -2.08 11.36 5.87
N TYR A 109 -2.70 10.20 5.59
CA TYR A 109 -4.03 10.12 4.99
C TYR A 109 -5.07 9.93 6.09
N VAL A 110 -5.80 10.99 6.38
CA VAL A 110 -6.77 11.02 7.48
C VAL A 110 -8.03 10.22 7.11
N GLY A 111 -8.45 9.33 7.99
CA GLY A 111 -9.69 8.55 7.79
C GLY A 111 -10.91 9.46 7.70
N PHE A 112 -11.72 9.32 6.63
CA PHE A 112 -12.90 10.14 6.40
C PHE A 112 -13.88 10.05 7.57
N GLY A 113 -14.29 11.20 8.09
CA GLY A 113 -15.13 11.31 9.28
C GLY A 113 -14.38 11.30 10.62
N SER A 114 -13.09 10.98 10.65
CA SER A 114 -12.30 10.98 11.89
C SER A 114 -12.30 12.36 12.56
N GLY A 115 -12.50 12.38 13.88
CA GLY A 115 -12.56 13.62 14.66
C GLY A 115 -13.81 14.47 14.46
N SER A 116 -14.81 13.98 13.74
CA SER A 116 -16.14 14.60 13.67
C SER A 116 -16.96 14.28 14.90
N LYS A 117 -17.64 15.30 15.45
CA LYS A 117 -18.55 15.11 16.60
C LYS A 117 -19.87 14.45 16.20
N LYS A 118 -20.25 14.54 14.94
CA LYS A 118 -21.48 13.96 14.35
C LYS A 118 -21.12 13.24 13.05
N PRO A 119 -21.87 12.23 12.63
CA PRO A 119 -21.72 11.64 11.30
C PRO A 119 -21.79 12.69 10.20
N ILE A 120 -20.95 12.56 9.19
CA ILE A 120 -20.98 13.40 7.99
C ILE A 120 -22.16 12.90 7.13
N SER A 121 -23.22 13.67 7.05
CA SER A 121 -24.48 13.27 6.44
C SER A 121 -24.93 14.17 5.27
N THR A 122 -24.13 15.18 4.92
CA THR A 122 -24.43 16.06 3.77
C THR A 122 -23.16 16.33 2.98
N PRO A 123 -23.29 16.62 1.66
CA PRO A 123 -22.17 17.04 0.82
C PRO A 123 -21.38 18.22 1.37
N GLU A 124 -22.06 19.22 1.94
CA GLU A 124 -21.37 20.40 2.49
C GLU A 124 -20.56 20.04 3.75
N MET A 125 -21.10 19.22 4.65
CA MET A 125 -20.31 18.73 5.80
C MET A 125 -19.07 17.96 5.35
N ALA A 126 -19.17 17.22 4.25
CA ALA A 126 -18.03 16.50 3.69
C ALA A 126 -16.95 17.46 3.19
N ARG A 127 -17.32 18.49 2.43
CA ARG A 127 -16.40 19.54 1.96
C ARG A 127 -15.74 20.30 3.11
N GLU A 128 -16.51 20.70 4.12
CA GLU A 128 -15.98 21.38 5.31
C GLU A 128 -14.99 20.50 6.07
N TRP A 129 -15.30 19.22 6.21
CA TRP A 129 -14.41 18.28 6.87
C TRP A 129 -13.09 18.12 6.12
N VAL A 130 -13.11 18.01 4.79
CA VAL A 130 -11.91 17.94 3.96
C VAL A 130 -11.08 19.22 4.09
N ARG A 131 -11.68 20.42 3.94
CA ARG A 131 -11.00 21.72 4.13
C ARG A 131 -10.30 21.81 5.49
N LYS A 132 -10.98 21.39 6.54
CA LYS A 132 -10.43 21.38 7.91
C LYS A 132 -9.19 20.49 8.01
N ASN A 133 -9.23 19.28 7.47
CA ASN A 133 -8.10 18.37 7.55
C ASN A 133 -6.93 18.80 6.65
N ALA A 134 -7.20 19.34 5.47
CA ALA A 134 -6.18 19.98 4.63
C ALA A 134 -5.45 21.09 5.39
N LYS A 135 -6.19 22.01 6.00
CA LYS A 135 -5.62 23.11 6.84
C LYS A 135 -4.81 22.56 8.02
N ASN A 136 -5.15 21.39 8.52
CA ASN A 136 -4.43 20.70 9.59
C ASN A 136 -3.16 19.96 9.10
N GLY A 137 -2.87 19.95 7.81
CA GLY A 137 -1.66 19.35 7.23
C GLY A 137 -1.79 17.88 6.86
N ALA A 138 -3.01 17.40 6.60
CA ALA A 138 -3.22 16.10 5.96
C ALA A 138 -2.63 16.12 4.54
N ASP A 139 -2.03 14.99 4.12
CA ASP A 139 -1.55 14.79 2.74
C ASP A 139 -2.62 14.16 1.86
N GLY A 140 -3.61 13.53 2.47
CA GLY A 140 -4.70 12.88 1.76
C GLY A 140 -5.81 12.41 2.69
N ILE A 141 -6.81 11.79 2.09
CA ILE A 141 -7.99 11.26 2.79
C ILE A 141 -8.11 9.75 2.50
N LYS A 142 -8.31 8.96 3.55
CA LYS A 142 -8.62 7.53 3.47
C LYS A 142 -10.12 7.31 3.62
N PHE A 143 -10.73 6.68 2.64
CA PHE A 143 -12.13 6.27 2.65
C PHE A 143 -12.28 4.78 2.94
N PHE A 144 -13.44 4.41 3.52
CA PHE A 144 -13.92 3.02 3.63
C PHE A 144 -15.25 2.82 2.91
N GLY A 145 -15.80 3.85 2.36
CA GLY A 145 -17.10 3.97 1.74
C GLY A 145 -17.92 5.06 2.42
N SER A 146 -18.85 5.60 1.69
CA SER A 146 -19.82 6.58 2.15
C SER A 146 -21.01 6.58 1.19
N GLU A 147 -22.08 7.32 1.50
CA GLU A 147 -23.12 7.55 0.53
C GLU A 147 -22.54 8.26 -0.73
N PRO A 148 -22.96 7.88 -1.94
CA PRO A 148 -22.37 8.36 -3.19
C PRO A 148 -22.21 9.88 -3.28
N GLU A 149 -23.21 10.64 -2.91
CA GLU A 149 -23.21 12.10 -2.94
C GLU A 149 -22.18 12.72 -1.98
N ILE A 150 -22.05 12.12 -0.79
CA ILE A 150 -21.11 12.55 0.24
C ILE A 150 -19.69 12.27 -0.20
N MET A 151 -19.44 11.06 -0.73
CA MET A 151 -18.11 10.67 -1.22
C MET A 151 -17.70 11.51 -2.43
N THR A 152 -18.60 11.75 -3.37
CA THR A 152 -18.35 12.62 -4.52
C THR A 152 -17.97 14.04 -4.08
N ALA A 153 -18.70 14.61 -3.12
CA ALA A 153 -18.41 15.94 -2.61
C ALA A 153 -17.05 16.02 -1.89
N ALA A 154 -16.72 14.98 -1.11
CA ALA A 154 -15.42 14.90 -0.45
C ALA A 154 -14.27 14.77 -1.45
N LEU A 155 -14.40 13.91 -2.47
CA LEU A 155 -13.39 13.69 -3.50
C LEU A 155 -13.18 14.93 -4.37
N ASP A 156 -14.26 15.62 -4.77
CA ASP A 156 -14.18 16.87 -5.51
C ASP A 156 -13.43 17.95 -4.73
N GLU A 157 -13.73 18.12 -3.45
CA GLU A 157 -13.01 19.09 -2.59
C GLU A 157 -11.57 18.67 -2.35
N ASN A 158 -11.31 17.39 -2.17
CA ASN A 158 -9.97 16.82 -2.02
C ASN A 158 -9.10 17.14 -3.24
N LYS A 159 -9.63 16.92 -4.44
CA LYS A 159 -8.97 17.22 -5.71
C LYS A 159 -8.68 18.73 -5.85
N LYS A 160 -9.62 19.62 -5.50
CA LYS A 160 -9.42 21.08 -5.52
C LYS A 160 -8.29 21.54 -4.61
N LEU A 161 -8.05 20.84 -3.53
CA LEU A 161 -6.99 21.12 -2.56
C LEU A 161 -5.66 20.42 -2.85
N GLY A 162 -5.58 19.65 -3.93
CA GLY A 162 -4.38 18.91 -4.33
C GLY A 162 -4.01 17.77 -3.38
N LEU A 163 -4.98 17.21 -2.65
CA LEU A 163 -4.76 16.12 -1.74
C LEU A 163 -4.91 14.78 -2.45
N GLY A 164 -4.13 13.76 -2.03
CA GLY A 164 -4.34 12.39 -2.44
C GLY A 164 -5.58 11.76 -1.81
N SER A 165 -6.06 10.66 -2.38
CA SER A 165 -7.16 9.88 -1.80
C SER A 165 -6.94 8.39 -1.99
N ALA A 166 -7.34 7.61 -0.99
CA ALA A 166 -7.24 6.16 -0.98
C ALA A 166 -8.54 5.56 -0.44
N CYS A 167 -8.96 4.41 -0.95
CA CYS A 167 -10.18 3.75 -0.48
C CYS A 167 -9.99 2.24 -0.29
N HIS A 168 -10.27 1.77 0.94
CA HIS A 168 -10.66 0.39 1.17
C HIS A 168 -12.18 0.33 0.97
N HIS A 169 -12.63 -0.15 -0.17
CA HIS A 169 -14.07 -0.25 -0.42
C HIS A 169 -14.71 -1.28 0.51
N ALA A 170 -15.60 -0.85 1.38
CA ALA A 170 -16.29 -1.77 2.28
C ALA A 170 -17.28 -2.66 1.50
N GLN A 171 -17.22 -3.97 1.73
CA GLN A 171 -18.01 -4.97 0.99
C GLN A 171 -19.51 -4.69 0.94
N LEU A 172 -20.07 -4.04 1.98
CA LEU A 172 -21.49 -3.67 2.01
C LEU A 172 -21.84 -2.45 1.14
N SER A 173 -20.86 -1.67 0.74
CA SER A 173 -21.07 -0.43 -0.01
C SER A 173 -20.87 -0.60 -1.52
N VAL A 174 -20.12 -1.60 -1.94
CA VAL A 174 -19.63 -1.75 -3.33
C VAL A 174 -20.70 -2.11 -4.35
N ALA A 175 -21.84 -2.65 -3.92
CA ALA A 175 -22.98 -2.88 -4.79
C ALA A 175 -23.57 -1.56 -5.35
N ARG A 176 -23.51 -0.49 -4.56
CA ARG A 176 -23.97 0.85 -4.95
C ARG A 176 -22.86 1.75 -5.47
N TRP A 177 -21.64 1.52 -5.03
CA TRP A 177 -20.49 2.39 -5.28
C TRP A 177 -19.19 1.57 -5.34
N ASN A 178 -18.92 0.97 -6.49
CA ASN A 178 -17.73 0.18 -6.75
C ASN A 178 -16.53 1.07 -7.17
N VAL A 179 -15.42 0.45 -7.54
CA VAL A 179 -14.19 1.14 -7.91
C VAL A 179 -14.34 2.12 -9.07
N LEU A 180 -15.13 1.80 -10.10
CA LEU A 180 -15.36 2.70 -11.24
C LEU A 180 -16.09 3.98 -10.82
N HIS A 181 -17.10 3.86 -9.97
CA HIS A 181 -17.79 5.04 -9.45
C HIS A 181 -16.85 5.95 -8.67
N SER A 182 -16.02 5.36 -7.82
CA SER A 182 -15.03 6.10 -7.02
C SER A 182 -13.96 6.76 -7.90
N ALA A 183 -13.43 6.05 -8.89
CA ALA A 183 -12.43 6.56 -9.83
C ALA A 183 -12.97 7.72 -10.66
N ARG A 184 -14.21 7.59 -11.21
CA ARG A 184 -14.91 8.67 -11.93
C ARG A 184 -15.13 9.91 -11.07
N ALA A 185 -15.38 9.71 -9.77
CA ALA A 185 -15.53 10.80 -8.81
C ALA A 185 -14.21 11.45 -8.39
N GLY A 186 -13.06 10.91 -8.83
CA GLY A 186 -11.73 11.48 -8.57
C GLY A 186 -10.95 10.82 -7.45
N LEU A 187 -11.31 9.60 -7.02
CA LEU A 187 -10.46 8.79 -6.15
C LEU A 187 -9.14 8.50 -6.88
N THR A 188 -8.00 8.65 -6.20
CA THR A 188 -6.67 8.50 -6.84
C THR A 188 -6.10 7.09 -6.70
N SER A 189 -6.45 6.35 -5.65
CA SER A 189 -6.03 4.96 -5.48
C SER A 189 -7.06 4.10 -4.74
N MET A 190 -7.08 2.81 -5.07
CA MET A 190 -7.76 1.80 -4.26
C MET A 190 -6.75 0.89 -3.58
N GLU A 191 -7.15 0.43 -2.41
CA GLU A 191 -6.44 -0.53 -1.60
C GLU A 191 -7.08 -1.91 -1.76
N HIS A 192 -6.28 -2.98 -1.72
CA HIS A 192 -6.79 -4.34 -1.82
C HIS A 192 -7.51 -4.59 -3.16
N TRP A 193 -8.77 -5.03 -3.10
CA TRP A 193 -9.50 -5.45 -4.29
C TRP A 193 -11.04 -5.31 -4.20
N TYR A 194 -11.62 -5.06 -3.02
CA TYR A 194 -13.07 -4.91 -2.91
C TYR A 194 -13.59 -3.76 -3.76
N GLY A 195 -14.67 -3.99 -4.48
CA GLY A 195 -15.19 -3.05 -5.46
C GLY A 195 -14.68 -3.28 -6.88
N LEU A 196 -13.59 -4.04 -7.05
CA LEU A 196 -13.06 -4.38 -8.36
C LEU A 196 -13.79 -5.59 -8.98
N PRO A 197 -13.97 -6.75 -8.30
CA PRO A 197 -14.85 -7.81 -8.79
C PRO A 197 -16.26 -7.32 -9.07
N GLU A 198 -16.81 -6.46 -8.21
CA GLU A 198 -18.16 -5.92 -8.36
C GLU A 198 -18.28 -4.98 -9.58
N ALA A 199 -17.22 -4.29 -9.96
CA ALA A 199 -17.19 -3.56 -11.23
C ALA A 199 -17.11 -4.49 -12.44
N LEU A 200 -16.65 -5.72 -12.24
CA LEU A 200 -16.53 -6.76 -13.26
C LEU A 200 -17.73 -7.71 -13.34
N PHE A 201 -18.81 -7.48 -12.60
CA PHE A 201 -20.02 -8.30 -12.76
C PHE A 201 -20.73 -7.99 -14.08
N ASP A 202 -20.99 -9.02 -14.88
CA ASP A 202 -21.65 -8.91 -16.19
C ASP A 202 -23.19 -8.89 -16.08
N ASP A 203 -23.74 -9.66 -15.14
CA ASP A 203 -25.14 -10.03 -15.10
C ASP A 203 -25.85 -9.55 -13.82
N LYS A 204 -25.12 -8.91 -12.92
CA LYS A 204 -25.60 -8.50 -11.59
C LYS A 204 -24.84 -7.30 -11.06
N THR A 205 -25.37 -6.69 -10.00
CA THR A 205 -24.73 -5.59 -9.27
C THR A 205 -24.44 -5.92 -7.81
N VAL A 206 -25.00 -7.03 -7.31
CA VAL A 206 -24.90 -7.45 -5.91
C VAL A 206 -24.20 -8.79 -5.84
N GLN A 207 -23.35 -8.96 -4.84
CA GLN A 207 -22.62 -10.19 -4.56
C GLN A 207 -23.61 -11.33 -4.21
N ASN A 208 -23.26 -12.55 -4.58
CA ASN A 208 -24.00 -13.76 -4.18
C ASN A 208 -23.58 -14.18 -2.77
N TYR A 209 -24.01 -13.44 -1.76
CA TYR A 209 -23.81 -13.84 -0.38
C TYR A 209 -24.95 -14.76 0.08
N PRO A 210 -24.69 -15.71 0.99
CA PRO A 210 -25.75 -16.53 1.57
C PRO A 210 -26.74 -15.68 2.37
N LEU A 211 -27.97 -16.20 2.54
CA LEU A 211 -29.05 -15.44 3.21
C LEU A 211 -28.75 -15.09 4.67
N ASP A 212 -27.93 -15.89 5.33
CA ASP A 212 -27.48 -15.71 6.71
C ASP A 212 -26.14 -14.95 6.83
N TYR A 213 -25.67 -14.31 5.74
CA TYR A 213 -24.41 -13.57 5.72
C TYR A 213 -24.35 -12.53 6.84
N ASN A 214 -23.32 -12.65 7.67
CA ASN A 214 -23.08 -11.75 8.77
C ASN A 214 -21.73 -11.02 8.62
N TYR A 215 -21.79 -9.77 8.19
CA TYR A 215 -20.63 -8.91 8.01
C TYR A 215 -19.83 -8.66 9.30
N GLN A 216 -20.47 -8.73 10.48
CA GLN A 216 -19.81 -8.55 11.77
C GLN A 216 -19.04 -9.80 12.25
N ASN A 217 -19.28 -10.93 11.61
CA ASN A 217 -18.50 -12.14 11.85
C ASN A 217 -17.32 -12.17 10.86
N GLU A 218 -16.14 -11.89 11.34
CA GLU A 218 -14.91 -11.83 10.52
C GLU A 218 -14.63 -13.14 9.76
N GLN A 219 -14.97 -14.31 10.34
CA GLN A 219 -14.84 -15.59 9.65
C GLN A 219 -15.75 -15.68 8.43
N HIS A 220 -17.03 -15.41 8.61
CA HIS A 220 -18.03 -15.47 7.54
C HIS A 220 -17.77 -14.41 6.47
N ARG A 221 -17.40 -13.20 6.92
CA ARG A 221 -17.06 -12.09 6.04
C ARG A 221 -15.92 -12.45 5.08
N PHE A 222 -14.82 -13.01 5.58
CA PHE A 222 -13.66 -13.35 4.75
C PHE A 222 -13.82 -14.69 4.02
N GLU A 223 -14.61 -15.61 4.53
CA GLU A 223 -15.01 -16.81 3.79
C GLU A 223 -15.70 -16.44 2.48
N GLU A 224 -16.71 -15.60 2.54
CA GLU A 224 -17.45 -15.17 1.37
C GLU A 224 -16.63 -14.22 0.46
N ALA A 225 -15.71 -13.46 1.03
CA ALA A 225 -14.78 -12.64 0.25
C ALA A 225 -13.91 -13.49 -0.69
N GLY A 226 -13.49 -14.68 -0.27
CA GLY A 226 -12.70 -15.60 -1.10
C GLY A 226 -13.42 -16.12 -2.35
N LYS A 227 -14.74 -15.88 -2.48
CA LYS A 227 -15.58 -16.32 -3.61
C LYS A 227 -15.95 -15.17 -4.56
N LEU A 228 -15.45 -13.95 -4.36
CA LEU A 228 -15.92 -12.79 -5.11
C LEU A 228 -15.35 -12.71 -6.53
N TRP A 229 -14.10 -13.02 -6.73
CA TRP A 229 -13.49 -13.00 -8.05
C TRP A 229 -14.04 -14.08 -9.01
N GLU A 230 -14.56 -15.18 -8.48
CA GLU A 230 -15.25 -16.21 -9.29
C GLU A 230 -16.57 -15.71 -9.87
N GLN A 231 -17.14 -14.65 -9.29
CA GLN A 231 -18.37 -14.01 -9.75
C GLN A 231 -18.13 -12.93 -10.81
N ALA A 232 -16.87 -12.54 -11.02
CA ALA A 232 -16.47 -11.53 -11.99
C ALA A 232 -16.48 -12.06 -13.43
N ALA A 233 -16.52 -11.15 -14.38
CA ALA A 233 -16.32 -11.46 -15.80
C ALA A 233 -15.00 -12.22 -15.98
N LYS A 234 -15.00 -13.17 -16.91
CA LYS A 234 -13.81 -13.98 -17.19
C LYS A 234 -12.65 -13.11 -17.66
N PRO A 235 -11.41 -13.43 -17.30
CA PRO A 235 -10.22 -12.76 -17.82
C PRO A 235 -10.27 -12.61 -19.35
N TYR A 236 -9.87 -11.45 -19.85
CA TYR A 236 -9.82 -11.08 -21.26
C TYR A 236 -11.18 -10.97 -21.97
N SER A 237 -12.31 -11.12 -21.29
CA SER A 237 -13.64 -10.86 -21.85
C SER A 237 -13.82 -9.37 -22.18
N THR A 238 -14.85 -9.05 -22.96
CA THR A 238 -15.13 -7.66 -23.33
C THR A 238 -15.35 -6.77 -22.10
N HIS A 239 -16.14 -7.24 -21.12
CA HIS A 239 -16.40 -6.47 -19.92
C HIS A 239 -15.15 -6.28 -19.05
N TRP A 240 -14.35 -7.34 -18.88
CA TRP A 240 -13.04 -7.26 -18.22
C TRP A 240 -12.15 -6.18 -18.86
N ASN A 241 -12.07 -6.19 -20.18
CA ASN A 241 -11.27 -5.21 -20.92
C ASN A 241 -11.83 -3.78 -20.78
N ASN A 242 -13.13 -3.61 -20.81
CA ASN A 242 -13.77 -2.29 -20.67
C ASN A 242 -13.47 -1.67 -19.30
N VAL A 243 -13.64 -2.43 -18.20
CA VAL A 243 -13.33 -1.96 -16.84
C VAL A 243 -11.84 -1.58 -16.73
N MET A 244 -10.97 -2.43 -17.26
CA MET A 244 -9.53 -2.18 -17.22
C MET A 244 -9.13 -0.93 -18.00
N ASN A 245 -9.64 -0.77 -19.22
CA ASN A 245 -9.36 0.40 -20.06
C ASN A 245 -9.85 1.70 -19.40
N GLU A 246 -11.03 1.68 -18.80
CA GLU A 246 -11.56 2.86 -18.11
C GLU A 246 -10.69 3.26 -16.90
N LEU A 247 -10.23 2.30 -16.11
CA LEU A 247 -9.30 2.59 -15.00
C LEU A 247 -7.96 3.16 -15.49
N LEU A 248 -7.46 2.67 -16.66
CA LEU A 248 -6.27 3.22 -17.32
C LEU A 248 -6.49 4.65 -17.80
N GLU A 249 -7.61 4.95 -18.45
CA GLU A 249 -7.97 6.29 -18.90
C GLU A 249 -8.11 7.30 -17.76
N LEU A 250 -8.52 6.82 -16.58
CA LEU A 250 -8.62 7.63 -15.36
C LEU A 250 -7.28 7.78 -14.60
N ASP A 251 -6.18 7.25 -15.12
CA ASP A 251 -4.85 7.22 -14.45
C ASP A 251 -4.94 6.69 -13.02
N PHE A 252 -5.73 5.64 -12.81
CA PHE A 252 -6.06 5.13 -11.49
C PHE A 252 -4.92 4.27 -10.93
N THR A 253 -4.63 4.40 -9.63
CA THR A 253 -3.60 3.60 -8.97
C THR A 253 -4.21 2.40 -8.26
N LEU A 254 -3.63 1.21 -8.49
CA LEU A 254 -3.96 0.00 -7.74
C LEU A 254 -2.86 -0.32 -6.73
N ASP A 255 -3.23 -0.46 -5.46
CA ASP A 255 -2.37 -0.86 -4.35
C ASP A 255 -2.85 -2.21 -3.80
N PRO A 256 -2.43 -3.35 -4.38
CA PRO A 256 -3.08 -4.63 -4.15
C PRO A 256 -2.93 -5.14 -2.72
N THR A 257 -1.81 -4.92 -2.05
CA THR A 257 -1.55 -5.48 -0.72
C THR A 257 -1.84 -6.98 -0.63
N PHE A 258 -1.34 -7.76 -1.58
CA PHE A 258 -1.57 -9.22 -1.65
C PHE A 258 -1.24 -9.94 -0.35
N ASN A 259 -0.18 -9.50 0.33
CA ASN A 259 0.32 -10.14 1.54
C ASN A 259 -0.71 -10.19 2.67
N ILE A 260 -1.59 -9.17 2.82
CA ILE A 260 -2.56 -9.15 3.94
C ILE A 260 -3.56 -10.33 3.85
N TYR A 261 -3.85 -10.80 2.66
CA TYR A 261 -4.75 -11.93 2.44
C TYR A 261 -4.02 -13.27 2.18
N GLU A 262 -2.68 -13.28 2.20
CA GLU A 262 -1.91 -14.51 1.94
C GLU A 262 -2.29 -15.64 2.90
N ALA A 263 -2.49 -15.33 4.18
CA ALA A 263 -2.90 -16.32 5.17
C ALA A 263 -4.25 -16.99 4.85
N SER A 264 -5.10 -16.34 4.06
CA SER A 264 -6.38 -16.92 3.62
C SER A 264 -6.19 -18.05 2.61
N ARG A 265 -5.15 -18.01 1.79
CA ARG A 265 -4.80 -19.08 0.85
C ARG A 265 -3.70 -20.02 1.36
N ASP A 266 -2.87 -19.59 2.30
CA ASP A 266 -1.75 -20.36 2.86
C ASP A 266 -1.47 -19.93 4.30
N LEU A 267 -2.35 -20.36 5.20
CA LEU A 267 -2.27 -20.04 6.62
C LEU A 267 -0.97 -20.54 7.26
N GLN A 268 -0.50 -21.72 6.88
CA GLN A 268 0.68 -22.31 7.51
C GLN A 268 1.95 -21.55 7.18
N ARG A 269 2.07 -21.08 5.94
CA ARG A 269 3.20 -20.24 5.53
C ARG A 269 3.22 -18.93 6.31
N ALA A 270 2.11 -18.21 6.36
CA ALA A 270 2.01 -16.93 7.07
C ALA A 270 2.28 -17.09 8.57
N ARG A 271 1.66 -18.09 9.21
CA ARG A 271 1.76 -18.32 10.66
C ARG A 271 3.12 -18.85 11.11
N ARG A 272 3.83 -19.61 10.26
CA ARG A 272 5.11 -20.25 10.58
C ARG A 272 6.31 -19.58 9.94
N ALA A 273 6.15 -18.37 9.47
CA ALA A 273 7.25 -17.61 8.91
C ALA A 273 8.37 -17.44 9.97
N GLU A 274 9.60 -17.68 9.56
CA GLU A 274 10.79 -17.77 10.44
C GLU A 274 11.03 -16.53 11.31
N TRP A 275 10.64 -15.35 10.83
CA TRP A 275 10.80 -14.11 11.56
C TRP A 275 9.91 -13.99 12.81
N HIS A 276 8.86 -14.81 12.94
CA HIS A 276 7.95 -14.71 14.09
C HIS A 276 8.60 -15.02 15.41
N GLU A 277 9.50 -15.99 15.45
CA GLU A 277 10.20 -16.39 16.68
C GLU A 277 11.07 -15.27 17.25
N THR A 278 11.69 -14.49 16.36
CA THR A 278 12.68 -13.49 16.77
C THR A 278 12.09 -12.08 16.87
N TYR A 279 11.20 -11.71 15.97
CA TYR A 279 10.80 -10.32 15.79
C TYR A 279 9.37 -10.00 16.19
N THR A 280 8.46 -10.98 16.24
CA THR A 280 7.06 -10.69 16.61
C THR A 280 6.90 -10.54 18.11
N LEU A 281 6.40 -9.38 18.56
CA LEU A 281 6.12 -9.14 19.96
C LEU A 281 5.04 -10.10 20.48
N PRO A 282 5.13 -10.58 21.74
CA PRO A 282 4.08 -11.41 22.34
C PRO A 282 2.70 -10.77 22.32
N SER A 283 2.62 -9.44 22.49
CA SER A 283 1.37 -8.68 22.41
C SER A 283 0.77 -8.65 21.01
N LEU A 284 1.62 -8.56 19.98
CA LEU A 284 1.18 -8.62 18.58
C LEU A 284 0.76 -10.05 18.21
N TRP A 285 1.50 -11.05 18.68
CA TRP A 285 1.14 -12.46 18.50
C TRP A 285 -0.23 -12.78 19.11
N LYS A 286 -0.50 -12.26 20.32
CA LYS A 286 -1.81 -12.37 20.94
C LYS A 286 -2.92 -11.71 20.11
N PHE A 287 -2.63 -10.60 19.45
CA PHE A 287 -3.57 -9.94 18.53
C PHE A 287 -3.87 -10.80 17.30
N TYR A 288 -2.93 -11.65 16.87
CA TYR A 288 -3.10 -12.60 15.76
C TYR A 288 -3.87 -13.87 16.13
N GLU A 289 -4.23 -14.09 17.39
CA GLU A 289 -5.02 -15.26 17.78
C GLU A 289 -6.40 -15.25 17.09
N PRO A 290 -6.84 -16.38 16.49
CA PRO A 290 -8.11 -16.45 15.77
C PRO A 290 -9.31 -16.04 16.61
N SER A 291 -10.14 -15.16 16.06
CA SER A 291 -11.33 -14.62 16.71
C SER A 291 -12.41 -14.26 15.69
N LYS A 292 -13.68 -14.49 16.03
CA LYS A 292 -14.82 -14.12 15.18
C LYS A 292 -15.01 -12.60 15.04
N ILE A 293 -14.46 -11.83 15.97
CA ILE A 293 -14.69 -10.38 16.09
C ILE A 293 -13.40 -9.56 16.02
N SER A 294 -12.24 -10.22 15.90
CA SER A 294 -10.95 -9.55 15.82
C SER A 294 -10.43 -9.54 14.39
N HIS A 295 -10.16 -8.38 13.87
CA HIS A 295 -9.54 -8.20 12.56
C HIS A 295 -8.07 -8.68 12.51
N GLY A 296 -7.49 -9.06 13.64
CA GLY A 296 -6.14 -9.62 13.72
C GLY A 296 -6.03 -11.01 13.13
N SER A 297 -7.08 -11.82 13.23
CA SER A 297 -7.16 -13.18 12.68
C SER A 297 -8.57 -13.73 12.74
N TYR A 298 -8.97 -14.59 11.78
CA TYR A 298 -10.35 -15.04 11.61
C TYR A 298 -10.53 -16.53 11.28
N TRP A 299 -9.50 -17.38 11.38
CA TRP A 299 -9.58 -18.81 10.98
C TRP A 299 -10.04 -19.73 12.11
N HIS A 300 -11.29 -19.65 12.54
CA HIS A 300 -11.82 -20.57 13.55
C HIS A 300 -12.29 -21.92 12.98
N TYR A 301 -12.98 -21.87 11.82
CA TYR A 301 -13.69 -23.01 11.26
C TYR A 301 -13.30 -23.31 9.82
N TRP A 302 -12.29 -22.64 9.29
CA TRP A 302 -11.87 -22.82 7.91
C TRP A 302 -11.17 -24.16 7.71
N GLY A 303 -11.43 -24.76 6.54
CA GLY A 303 -10.81 -25.96 6.05
C GLY A 303 -10.35 -25.81 4.61
N THR A 304 -10.24 -26.92 3.93
CA THR A 304 -9.74 -26.99 2.54
C THR A 304 -10.61 -26.22 1.56
N GLU A 305 -11.92 -26.18 1.77
CA GLU A 305 -12.85 -25.43 0.89
C GLU A 305 -12.50 -23.96 0.83
N GLN A 306 -12.36 -23.31 1.97
CA GLN A 306 -12.03 -21.89 2.08
C GLN A 306 -10.66 -21.58 1.50
N GLU A 307 -9.67 -22.44 1.79
CA GLU A 307 -8.31 -22.30 1.26
C GLU A 307 -8.28 -22.42 -0.27
N VAL A 308 -9.02 -23.36 -0.86
CA VAL A 308 -9.13 -23.53 -2.32
C VAL A 308 -9.83 -22.32 -2.94
N ALA A 309 -10.93 -21.85 -2.36
CA ALA A 309 -11.62 -20.64 -2.84
C ALA A 309 -10.67 -19.44 -2.86
N TRP A 310 -9.90 -19.23 -1.79
CA TRP A 310 -8.92 -18.15 -1.74
C TRP A 310 -7.76 -18.33 -2.72
N LYS A 311 -7.30 -19.53 -3.01
CA LYS A 311 -6.28 -19.79 -4.06
C LYS A 311 -6.81 -19.39 -5.44
N ASN A 312 -8.04 -19.76 -5.76
CA ASN A 312 -8.69 -19.35 -7.01
C ASN A 312 -8.88 -17.81 -7.08
N ASN A 313 -9.34 -17.22 -5.99
CA ASN A 313 -9.50 -15.77 -5.84
C ASN A 313 -8.17 -15.03 -6.11
N PHE A 314 -7.07 -15.49 -5.52
CA PHE A 314 -5.74 -14.92 -5.74
C PHE A 314 -5.29 -15.02 -7.19
N GLN A 315 -5.54 -16.14 -7.84
CA GLN A 315 -5.14 -16.34 -9.24
C GLN A 315 -5.82 -15.32 -10.17
N LEU A 316 -7.11 -15.09 -10.00
CA LEU A 316 -7.86 -14.13 -10.81
C LEU A 316 -7.43 -12.69 -10.49
N TRP A 317 -7.28 -12.36 -9.22
CA TRP A 317 -6.83 -11.06 -8.75
C TRP A 317 -5.42 -10.73 -9.27
N MET A 318 -4.46 -11.63 -9.10
CA MET A 318 -3.10 -11.47 -9.63
C MET A 318 -3.09 -11.32 -11.15
N THR A 319 -3.95 -12.05 -11.87
CA THR A 319 -4.10 -11.92 -13.31
C THR A 319 -4.54 -10.50 -13.69
N PHE A 320 -5.54 -9.95 -13.00
CA PHE A 320 -6.00 -8.58 -13.26
C PHE A 320 -4.90 -7.55 -13.00
N ILE A 321 -4.23 -7.63 -11.88
CA ILE A 321 -3.17 -6.68 -11.48
C ILE A 321 -1.99 -6.73 -12.44
N ASN A 322 -1.56 -7.93 -12.86
CA ASN A 322 -0.47 -8.06 -13.81
C ASN A 322 -0.85 -7.53 -15.21
N GLU A 323 -2.06 -7.82 -15.67
CA GLU A 323 -2.53 -7.30 -16.95
C GLU A 323 -2.68 -5.77 -16.93
N TYR A 324 -3.21 -5.21 -15.84
CA TYR A 324 -3.30 -3.77 -15.63
C TYR A 324 -1.93 -3.10 -15.75
N LYS A 325 -0.92 -3.63 -15.06
CA LYS A 325 0.46 -3.17 -15.14
C LYS A 325 1.02 -3.31 -16.57
N ASN A 326 0.78 -4.44 -17.24
CA ASN A 326 1.27 -4.68 -18.62
C ASN A 326 0.68 -3.71 -19.64
N ARG A 327 -0.49 -3.14 -19.37
CA ARG A 327 -1.12 -2.09 -20.18
C ARG A 327 -0.70 -0.67 -19.79
N GLY A 328 0.25 -0.51 -18.88
CA GLY A 328 0.78 0.78 -18.41
C GLY A 328 0.10 1.35 -17.18
N GLY A 329 -0.79 0.61 -16.54
CA GLY A 329 -1.45 1.02 -15.29
C GLY A 329 -0.47 1.11 -14.12
N ARG A 330 -0.69 2.08 -13.25
CA ARG A 330 0.14 2.27 -12.05
C ARG A 330 -0.25 1.28 -10.95
N VAL A 331 0.67 0.37 -10.63
CA VAL A 331 0.57 -0.54 -9.49
C VAL A 331 1.64 -0.18 -8.48
N THR A 332 1.27 -0.02 -7.22
CA THR A 332 2.17 0.29 -6.10
C THR A 332 2.38 -0.93 -5.20
N ALA A 333 3.23 -0.82 -4.21
CA ALA A 333 3.45 -1.82 -3.19
C ALA A 333 3.03 -1.26 -1.82
N GLY A 334 2.05 -1.88 -1.20
CA GLY A 334 1.56 -1.59 0.14
C GLY A 334 1.55 -2.83 1.01
N SER A 335 1.92 -2.72 2.28
CA SER A 335 2.05 -3.90 3.14
C SER A 335 0.80 -4.24 3.95
N ASP A 336 0.00 -3.25 4.31
CA ASP A 336 -1.12 -3.40 5.27
C ASP A 336 -0.76 -4.27 6.50
N SER A 337 0.50 -4.17 6.93
CA SER A 337 1.06 -5.01 7.98
C SER A 337 0.57 -4.67 9.38
N GLY A 338 0.72 -5.61 10.31
CA GLY A 338 0.24 -5.52 11.69
C GLY A 338 -1.06 -6.28 11.94
N PHE A 339 -1.57 -7.00 10.94
CA PHE A 339 -2.75 -7.87 11.00
C PHE A 339 -2.40 -9.24 10.42
N ILE A 340 -3.18 -10.26 10.73
CA ILE A 340 -3.26 -11.54 10.01
C ILE A 340 -1.87 -12.16 9.74
N TYR A 341 -1.04 -12.26 10.79
CA TYR A 341 0.34 -12.77 10.74
C TYR A 341 1.30 -11.99 9.83
N GLN A 342 0.93 -10.78 9.38
CA GLN A 342 1.80 -9.94 8.56
C GLN A 342 2.63 -9.00 9.42
N LEU A 343 3.92 -9.32 9.57
CA LEU A 343 4.84 -8.56 10.41
C LEU A 343 5.40 -7.35 9.66
N TYR A 344 5.44 -6.20 10.32
CA TYR A 344 5.99 -4.96 9.78
C TYR A 344 7.38 -5.14 9.16
N GLY A 345 7.62 -4.55 8.01
CA GLY A 345 8.84 -4.69 7.24
C GLY A 345 8.91 -6.01 6.46
N PHE A 346 8.84 -7.15 7.13
CA PHE A 346 8.86 -8.48 6.50
C PHE A 346 7.70 -8.66 5.52
N ALA A 347 6.51 -8.25 5.91
CA ALA A 347 5.32 -8.31 5.05
C ALA A 347 5.48 -7.45 3.78
N TYR A 348 6.21 -6.34 3.85
CA TYR A 348 6.48 -5.54 2.67
C TYR A 348 7.37 -6.29 1.67
N ILE A 349 8.43 -6.93 2.14
CA ILE A 349 9.26 -7.78 1.27
C ILE A 349 8.41 -8.92 0.69
N ARG A 350 7.51 -9.49 1.50
CA ARG A 350 6.59 -10.51 1.02
C ARG A 350 5.64 -9.99 -0.07
N GLU A 351 5.16 -8.75 0.03
CA GLU A 351 4.38 -8.11 -1.04
C GLU A 351 5.17 -8.03 -2.36
N LEU A 352 6.46 -7.68 -2.30
CA LEU A 352 7.31 -7.66 -3.50
C LEU A 352 7.45 -9.05 -4.14
N GLU A 353 7.57 -10.10 -3.32
CA GLU A 353 7.58 -11.49 -3.81
C GLU A 353 6.24 -11.89 -4.44
N LEU A 354 5.11 -11.44 -3.87
CA LEU A 354 3.77 -11.71 -4.39
C LEU A 354 3.49 -10.96 -5.70
N LEU A 355 3.97 -9.73 -5.86
CA LEU A 355 3.95 -9.03 -7.15
C LEU A 355 4.74 -9.81 -8.21
N ARG A 356 5.87 -10.38 -7.83
CA ARG A 356 6.63 -11.25 -8.74
C ARG A 356 5.88 -12.54 -9.05
N GLU A 357 5.23 -13.16 -8.08
CA GLU A 357 4.35 -14.33 -8.27
C GLU A 357 3.20 -14.00 -9.24
N ALA A 358 2.66 -12.79 -9.18
CA ALA A 358 1.65 -12.29 -10.10
C ALA A 358 2.15 -12.09 -11.55
N GLY A 359 3.47 -12.20 -11.80
CA GLY A 359 4.06 -12.13 -13.14
C GLY A 359 4.84 -10.85 -13.44
N PHE A 360 5.10 -10.00 -12.44
CA PHE A 360 5.95 -8.82 -12.62
C PHE A 360 7.42 -9.23 -12.82
N HIS A 361 8.10 -8.58 -13.75
CA HIS A 361 9.55 -8.66 -13.84
C HIS A 361 10.20 -8.01 -12.59
N PRO A 362 11.36 -8.48 -12.10
CA PRO A 362 12.00 -7.91 -10.91
C PRO A 362 12.15 -6.38 -10.92
N LEU A 363 12.52 -5.80 -12.07
CA LEU A 363 12.63 -4.33 -12.21
C LEU A 363 11.26 -3.61 -12.14
N GLU A 364 10.19 -4.26 -12.58
CA GLU A 364 8.82 -3.73 -12.43
C GLU A 364 8.37 -3.76 -10.98
N VAL A 365 8.74 -4.81 -10.23
CA VAL A 365 8.52 -4.88 -8.78
C VAL A 365 9.25 -3.74 -8.06
N ILE A 366 10.53 -3.51 -8.39
CA ILE A 366 11.30 -2.39 -7.82
C ILE A 366 10.64 -1.05 -8.18
N ARG A 367 10.17 -0.87 -9.41
CA ARG A 367 9.44 0.33 -9.82
C ARG A 367 8.14 0.52 -9.01
N SER A 368 7.38 -0.54 -8.78
CA SER A 368 6.18 -0.51 -7.92
C SER A 368 6.51 -0.13 -6.48
N ALA A 369 7.63 -0.65 -5.97
CA ALA A 369 8.12 -0.39 -4.63
C ALA A 369 8.75 1.00 -4.43
N THR A 370 9.01 1.76 -5.50
CA THR A 370 9.77 3.02 -5.43
C THR A 370 9.09 4.13 -6.22
N LEU A 371 9.29 4.21 -7.54
CA LEU A 371 8.85 5.32 -8.38
C LEU A 371 7.33 5.41 -8.47
N ASN A 372 6.62 4.30 -8.67
CA ASN A 372 5.16 4.32 -8.75
C ASN A 372 4.51 4.84 -7.46
N GLY A 373 5.05 4.46 -6.30
CA GLY A 373 4.62 5.02 -5.01
C GLY A 373 4.90 6.52 -4.90
N ALA A 374 6.07 6.96 -5.35
CA ALA A 374 6.43 8.38 -5.39
C ALA A 374 5.50 9.19 -6.31
N GLU A 375 5.21 8.68 -7.52
CA GLU A 375 4.26 9.28 -8.47
C GLU A 375 2.85 9.37 -7.87
N ALA A 376 2.36 8.30 -7.24
CA ALA A 376 1.04 8.29 -6.59
C ALA A 376 0.93 9.26 -5.40
N LEU A 377 2.05 9.60 -4.77
CA LEU A 377 2.15 10.60 -3.70
C LEU A 377 2.39 12.03 -4.24
N GLY A 378 2.63 12.21 -5.55
CA GLY A 378 3.03 13.49 -6.14
C GLY A 378 4.40 13.98 -5.65
N TRP A 379 5.32 13.06 -5.38
CA TRP A 379 6.67 13.34 -4.87
C TRP A 379 7.78 12.71 -5.72
N ASP A 380 7.48 12.32 -6.94
CA ASP A 380 8.44 11.73 -7.88
C ASP A 380 9.55 12.70 -8.31
N ASP A 381 9.35 14.01 -8.12
CA ASP A 381 10.41 15.01 -8.24
C ASP A 381 11.45 14.97 -7.12
N LYS A 382 11.15 14.31 -5.99
CA LYS A 382 11.99 14.29 -4.78
C LYS A 382 12.49 12.91 -4.38
N ILE A 383 11.73 11.84 -4.65
CA ILE A 383 12.03 10.46 -4.23
C ILE A 383 11.73 9.46 -5.35
N GLY A 384 11.88 8.17 -5.09
CA GLY A 384 11.45 7.07 -5.96
C GLY A 384 12.45 6.68 -7.06
N SER A 385 13.51 7.45 -7.27
CA SER A 385 14.60 7.07 -8.19
C SER A 385 15.91 7.69 -7.79
N VAL A 386 17.02 7.06 -8.19
CA VAL A 386 18.39 7.59 -7.99
C VAL A 386 18.69 8.57 -9.12
N GLN A 387 18.45 9.86 -8.89
CA GLN A 387 18.65 10.93 -9.85
C GLN A 387 19.20 12.18 -9.18
N ILE A 388 20.02 12.96 -9.91
CA ILE A 388 20.54 14.25 -9.43
C ILE A 388 19.35 15.19 -9.11
N GLY A 389 19.43 15.84 -7.95
CA GLY A 389 18.40 16.72 -7.42
C GLY A 389 17.39 16.06 -6.48
N LYS A 390 17.33 14.73 -6.44
CA LYS A 390 16.45 13.99 -5.51
C LYS A 390 17.10 13.72 -4.16
N LEU A 391 16.26 13.38 -3.20
CA LEU A 391 16.70 12.97 -1.86
C LEU A 391 17.48 11.66 -1.93
N ALA A 392 18.54 11.58 -1.13
CA ALA A 392 19.40 10.40 -1.04
C ALA A 392 18.81 9.33 -0.10
N ASP A 393 17.60 8.91 -0.40
CA ASP A 393 16.97 7.76 0.26
C ASP A 393 17.39 6.49 -0.48
N PHE A 394 18.23 5.66 0.15
CA PHE A 394 18.85 4.51 -0.49
C PHE A 394 18.59 3.20 0.26
N VAL A 395 18.52 2.13 -0.50
CA VAL A 395 18.65 0.74 -0.04
C VAL A 395 19.90 0.15 -0.71
N ILE A 396 20.79 -0.39 0.07
CA ILE A 396 22.03 -1.05 -0.41
C ILE A 396 21.89 -2.54 -0.11
N VAL A 397 21.98 -3.39 -1.12
CA VAL A 397 21.79 -4.86 -1.04
C VAL A 397 22.95 -5.61 -1.69
#